data_e9885fb9dc544347d8208b0cf5a2b603
#
_entry.id   e9885fb9dc544347d8208b0cf5a2b603
#
_cell.length_a   1.000
_cell.length_b   1.000
_cell.length_c   1.000
_cell.angle_alpha   90.00
_cell.angle_beta   90.00
_cell.angle_gamma   90.00
#
_symmetry.space_group_name_H-M   'P 1'
#
loop_
_entity.id
_entity.type
_entity.pdbx_description
1 polymer ?
#
loop_
_entity_poly.entity_id
_entity_poly.type
_entity_poly.pdbx_seq_one_letter_code
_entity_poly.pdbx_strand_id
1 'polypeptide(L)'
;IGEDARVVVLSVTEGEDKPLKYPVMFRVCDAAIVNKIDLLPHLDFDREAVLRFIQQVHPGIPVFELSARTGEGFDPWLAWLKEQVHKKTEG
;
A
#
# COMPACT_ATOMS: atom_id res chain seq x y z
N ILE A 1 -5.03 -18.22 -2.82
CA ILE A 1 -4.08 -17.43 -2.04
C ILE A 1 -4.55 -16.00 -1.83
N GLY A 2 -5.14 -15.42 -2.85
CA GLY A 2 -5.61 -14.04 -2.76
C GLY A 2 -6.70 -13.80 -1.74
N GLU A 3 -7.45 -14.81 -1.40
CA GLU A 3 -8.55 -14.67 -0.47
C GLU A 3 -8.11 -14.50 0.98
N ASP A 4 -6.86 -14.84 1.30
CA ASP A 4 -6.35 -14.71 2.66
C ASP A 4 -5.54 -13.45 2.87
N ALA A 5 -5.21 -12.74 1.80
CA ALA A 5 -4.45 -11.51 1.88
C ALA A 5 -5.13 -10.44 1.02
N ARG A 6 -5.60 -9.38 1.67
CA ARG A 6 -6.27 -8.28 0.98
C ARG A 6 -5.33 -7.09 0.89
N VAL A 7 -5.27 -6.48 -0.28
CA VAL A 7 -4.39 -5.36 -0.53
C VAL A 7 -5.17 -4.22 -1.14
N VAL A 8 -4.99 -3.02 -0.60
CA VAL A 8 -5.57 -1.82 -1.19
C VAL A 8 -4.47 -1.08 -1.94
N VAL A 9 -4.79 -0.61 -3.15
CA VAL A 9 -3.84 0.12 -3.98
C VAL A 9 -4.29 1.56 -4.12
N LEU A 10 -3.38 2.47 -3.82
CA LEU A 10 -3.59 3.90 -3.94
C LEU A 10 -2.55 4.46 -4.90
N SER A 11 -3.01 5.12 -5.97
CA SER A 11 -2.11 5.82 -6.87
C SER A 11 -1.86 7.23 -6.36
N VAL A 12 -0.63 7.73 -6.49
CA VAL A 12 -0.31 9.11 -6.09
C VAL A 12 -1.12 10.14 -6.86
N THR A 13 -1.73 9.74 -7.98
CA THR A 13 -2.58 10.65 -8.76
C THR A 13 -3.98 10.80 -8.18
N GLU A 14 -4.34 10.00 -7.17
CA GLU A 14 -5.70 9.99 -6.60
C GLU A 14 -5.86 10.93 -5.41
N GLY A 15 -4.76 11.48 -4.91
CA GLY A 15 -4.79 12.36 -3.75
C GLY A 15 -4.47 11.66 -2.45
N GLU A 16 -3.84 12.40 -1.51
CA GLU A 16 -3.38 11.84 -0.25
C GLU A 16 -4.49 11.62 0.77
N ASP A 17 -5.68 12.16 0.53
CA ASP A 17 -6.79 12.05 1.47
C ASP A 17 -7.67 10.82 1.26
N LYS A 18 -7.35 9.98 0.29
CA LYS A 18 -8.15 8.78 0.00
C LYS A 18 -8.36 7.88 1.22
N PRO A 19 -7.36 7.64 2.09
CA PRO A 19 -7.60 6.82 3.28
C PRO A 19 -8.65 7.40 4.21
N LEU A 20 -8.77 8.73 4.26
CA LEU A 20 -9.77 9.39 5.09
C LEU A 20 -11.16 9.34 4.47
N LYS A 21 -11.23 9.33 3.13
CA LYS A 21 -12.51 9.24 2.42
C LYS A 21 -13.07 7.82 2.43
N TYR A 22 -12.21 6.82 2.38
CA TYR A 22 -12.61 5.42 2.27
C TYR A 22 -11.93 4.58 3.35
N PRO A 23 -12.14 4.92 4.64
CA PRO A 23 -11.41 4.25 5.72
C PRO A 23 -11.67 2.75 5.80
N VAL A 24 -12.86 2.29 5.44
CA VAL A 24 -13.18 0.87 5.52
C VAL A 24 -12.31 0.06 4.56
N MET A 25 -12.05 0.57 3.36
CA MET A 25 -11.17 -0.10 2.41
C MET A 25 -9.80 -0.40 3.01
N PHE A 26 -9.24 0.59 3.71
CA PHE A 26 -7.92 0.45 4.31
C PHE A 26 -7.95 -0.39 5.58
N ARG A 27 -9.05 -0.29 6.32
CA ARG A 27 -9.17 -1.00 7.59
C ARG A 27 -9.27 -2.52 7.42
N VAL A 28 -9.90 -2.99 6.35
CA VAL A 28 -10.10 -4.43 6.13
C VAL A 28 -8.95 -5.07 5.35
N CYS A 29 -7.99 -4.29 4.88
CA CYS A 29 -6.88 -4.82 4.09
C CYS A 29 -5.69 -5.17 4.97
N ASP A 30 -4.88 -6.11 4.50
CA ASP A 30 -3.69 -6.57 5.20
C ASP A 30 -2.45 -5.76 4.84
N ALA A 31 -2.49 -5.09 3.71
CA ALA A 31 -1.40 -4.23 3.25
C ALA A 31 -1.95 -3.13 2.37
N ALA A 32 -1.20 -2.04 2.27
CA ALA A 32 -1.53 -0.92 1.38
C ALA A 32 -0.37 -0.67 0.44
N ILE A 33 -0.67 -0.35 -0.80
CA ILE A 33 0.33 -0.02 -1.81
C ILE A 33 0.10 1.42 -2.26
N VAL A 34 1.18 2.22 -2.25
CA VAL A 34 1.19 3.54 -2.85
C VAL A 34 1.95 3.40 -4.17
N ASN A 35 1.22 3.45 -5.27
CA ASN A 35 1.77 3.19 -6.59
C ASN A 35 2.11 4.48 -7.32
N LYS A 36 2.90 4.36 -8.39
CA LYS A 36 3.31 5.46 -9.26
C LYS A 36 4.16 6.51 -8.55
N ILE A 37 5.00 6.07 -7.62
CA ILE A 37 5.86 7.00 -6.87
C ILE A 37 6.85 7.74 -7.77
N ASP A 38 7.11 7.24 -8.96
CA ASP A 38 7.94 7.93 -9.95
C ASP A 38 7.36 9.28 -10.36
N LEU A 39 6.05 9.48 -10.15
CA LEU A 39 5.38 10.74 -10.46
C LEU A 39 5.44 11.76 -9.32
N LEU A 40 5.90 11.37 -8.13
CA LEU A 40 5.92 12.27 -6.97
C LEU A 40 6.58 13.62 -7.23
N PRO A 41 7.75 13.67 -7.93
CA PRO A 41 8.37 14.98 -8.20
C PRO A 41 7.56 15.90 -9.09
N HIS A 42 6.57 15.36 -9.80
CA HIS A 42 5.75 16.10 -10.74
C HIS A 42 4.36 16.43 -10.22
N LEU A 43 4.03 15.98 -9.00
CA LEU A 43 2.71 16.13 -8.42
C LEU A 43 2.78 16.84 -7.08
N ASP A 44 1.70 17.56 -6.78
CA ASP A 44 1.52 18.19 -5.47
C ASP A 44 0.86 17.16 -4.55
N PHE A 45 1.63 16.14 -4.17
CA PHE A 45 1.15 15.03 -3.35
C PHE A 45 1.98 14.94 -2.07
N ASP A 46 1.31 14.96 -0.94
CA ASP A 46 1.98 14.86 0.35
C ASP A 46 2.12 13.40 0.77
N ARG A 47 3.27 12.82 0.44
CA ARG A 47 3.57 11.43 0.75
C ARG A 47 3.52 11.13 2.25
N GLU A 48 4.05 12.04 3.07
CA GLU A 48 4.04 11.83 4.51
C GLU A 48 2.63 11.87 5.07
N ALA A 49 1.79 12.73 4.53
CA ALA A 49 0.41 12.84 4.95
C ALA A 49 -0.37 11.56 4.65
N VAL A 50 -0.19 10.98 3.46
CA VAL A 50 -0.90 9.75 3.11
C VAL A 50 -0.49 8.59 4.01
N LEU A 51 0.81 8.49 4.32
CA LEU A 51 1.28 7.44 5.21
C LEU A 51 0.68 7.60 6.61
N ARG A 52 0.60 8.83 7.09
CA ARG A 52 0.00 9.14 8.38
C ARG A 52 -1.48 8.79 8.41
N PHE A 53 -2.21 9.13 7.34
CA PHE A 53 -3.64 8.85 7.24
C PHE A 53 -3.91 7.35 7.20
N ILE A 54 -3.08 6.59 6.48
CA ILE A 54 -3.22 5.14 6.43
C ILE A 54 -3.04 4.53 7.82
N GLN A 55 -2.02 4.97 8.55
CA GLN A 55 -1.78 4.46 9.90
C GLN A 55 -2.89 4.90 10.86
N GLN A 56 -3.51 6.03 10.61
CA GLN A 56 -4.61 6.51 11.44
C GLN A 56 -5.85 5.61 11.31
N VAL A 57 -6.16 5.16 10.09
CA VAL A 57 -7.34 4.32 9.87
C VAL A 57 -7.06 2.84 10.09
N HIS A 58 -5.80 2.43 9.98
CA HIS A 58 -5.40 1.04 10.20
C HIS A 58 -4.01 0.99 10.82
N PRO A 59 -3.89 1.18 12.13
CA PRO A 59 -2.58 1.17 12.79
C PRO A 59 -1.82 -0.13 12.57
N GLY A 60 -0.54 -0.02 12.21
CA GLY A 60 0.32 -1.18 12.03
C GLY A 60 0.28 -1.82 10.66
N ILE A 61 -0.56 -1.34 9.75
CA ILE A 61 -0.63 -1.92 8.41
C ILE A 61 0.68 -1.66 7.65
N PRO A 62 1.26 -2.69 7.00
CA PRO A 62 2.42 -2.47 6.16
C PRO A 62 2.04 -1.68 4.91
N VAL A 63 2.89 -0.72 4.54
CA VAL A 63 2.67 0.12 3.37
C VAL A 63 3.87 -0.03 2.44
N PHE A 64 3.61 -0.28 1.17
CA PHE A 64 4.65 -0.45 0.16
C PHE A 64 4.51 0.64 -0.89
N GLU A 65 5.61 1.37 -1.12
CA GLU A 65 5.65 2.43 -2.11
C GLU A 65 6.32 1.89 -3.36
N LEU A 66 5.58 1.84 -4.46
CA LEU A 66 6.00 1.17 -5.67
C LEU A 66 5.94 2.06 -6.89
N SER A 67 6.80 1.74 -7.88
CA SER A 67 6.67 2.26 -9.23
C SER A 67 6.80 1.09 -10.20
N ALA A 68 5.72 0.75 -10.86
CA ALA A 68 5.75 -0.31 -11.87
C ALA A 68 6.60 0.11 -13.07
N ARG A 69 6.74 1.42 -13.29
CA ARG A 69 7.52 1.93 -14.41
C ARG A 69 9.03 1.73 -14.19
N THR A 70 9.50 1.99 -12.98
CA THR A 70 10.93 1.92 -12.66
C THR A 70 11.34 0.65 -11.95
N GLY A 71 10.37 -0.10 -11.41
CA GLY A 71 10.64 -1.27 -10.59
C GLY A 71 10.98 -0.94 -9.14
N GLU A 72 10.96 0.34 -8.79
CA GLU A 72 11.31 0.78 -7.45
C GLU A 72 10.32 0.27 -6.41
N GLY A 73 10.83 -0.19 -5.27
CA GLY A 73 10.01 -0.60 -4.13
C GLY A 73 9.46 -2.01 -4.21
N PHE A 74 9.71 -2.75 -5.31
CA PHE A 74 9.13 -4.08 -5.47
C PHE A 74 9.75 -5.14 -4.57
N ASP A 75 11.03 -5.02 -4.22
CA ASP A 75 11.69 -6.03 -3.41
C ASP A 75 11.02 -6.28 -2.07
N PRO A 76 10.72 -5.26 -1.24
CA PRO A 76 9.98 -5.47 0.00
C PRO A 76 8.58 -6.01 -0.22
N TRP A 77 7.92 -5.56 -1.28
CA TRP A 77 6.57 -6.01 -1.61
C TRP A 77 6.56 -7.49 -1.97
N LEU A 78 7.52 -7.92 -2.80
CA LEU A 78 7.62 -9.33 -3.18
C LEU A 78 7.98 -10.19 -1.97
N ALA A 79 8.82 -9.69 -1.08
CA ALA A 79 9.16 -10.42 0.14
C ALA A 79 7.93 -10.62 1.02
N TRP A 80 7.10 -9.60 1.15
CA TRP A 80 5.87 -9.71 1.91
C TRP A 80 4.91 -10.72 1.29
N LEU A 81 4.78 -10.71 -0.05
CA LEU A 81 3.93 -11.67 -0.74
C LEU A 81 4.40 -13.11 -0.51
N LYS A 82 5.70 -13.34 -0.59
CA LYS A 82 6.27 -14.67 -0.35
C LYS A 82 5.98 -15.13 1.07
N GLU A 83 6.06 -14.22 2.01
CA GLU A 83 5.77 -14.53 3.40
C GLU A 83 4.32 -14.95 3.59
N GLN A 84 3.37 -14.26 2.92
CA GLN A 84 1.97 -14.62 3.00
C GLN A 84 1.70 -16.01 2.40
N VAL A 85 2.31 -16.30 1.27
CA VAL A 85 2.18 -17.62 0.64
C VAL A 85 2.74 -18.70 1.57
N HIS A 86 3.89 -18.43 2.18
CA HIS A 86 4.54 -19.38 3.08
C HIS A 86 3.68 -19.66 4.31
N LYS A 87 3.10 -18.63 4.90
CA LYS A 87 2.21 -18.79 6.06
C LYS A 87 1.01 -19.64 5.70
N LYS A 88 0.43 -19.42 4.52
CA LYS A 88 -0.72 -20.18 4.08
C LYS A 88 -0.37 -21.66 3.89
N THR A 89 0.81 -21.91 3.33
CA THR A 89 1.27 -23.27 3.08
C THR A 89 1.48 -24.04 4.39
N GLU A 90 2.01 -23.36 5.40
CA GLU A 90 2.25 -23.96 6.70
C GLU A 90 0.96 -24.12 7.52
N GLY A 91 0.04 -23.20 7.31
CA GLY A 91 -1.21 -23.18 8.05
C GLY A 91 -2.21 -24.19 7.55
#